data_a7c30741bf4f3e4cc67b069e95a3c5d7
#
_entry.id   a7c30741bf4f3e4cc67b069e95a3c5d7
#
_cell.length_a   1.000
_cell.length_b   1.000
_cell.length_c   1.000
_cell.angle_alpha   90.00
_cell.angle_beta   90.00
_cell.angle_gamma   90.00
#
_symmetry.space_group_name_H-M   'P 1'
#
loop_
_entity.id
_entity.type
_entity.pdbx_description
1 polymer ?
#
loop_
_entity_poly.entity_id
_entity_poly.type
_entity_poly.pdbx_seq_one_letter_code
_entity_poly.pdbx_strand_id
1 'polypeptide(L)'
;GDRAFRMRHAGADSVGRQLDSGRILTDSAHLQHDTLQGGQDTARHPIDSVRRLLDSVVVPVDSTITIMAVGDVMLGSDFPSKNLLPPRDDADALLREVQGLFKSADVVFGNLEGAFLAGGHPAKSCKDPSRCYLFRMPPRYAAVLQRAGFTAISNANNHVGDFGEAARRCTGRLLDSLGIARAGLLSHPVDTIWVKGVKIGLCAFAPNSGCCQLNDYAGLRRIVAGLKAKCQLVIASCHMGGEGSAQTHITKQREIFLGENRGNPYEIARVLIDAGADVVIGHGPHVTRAVDIYKGHLIAYSLGNFCTYGGFNLRGVCGISPVLEVRVGPSGQFLGGRVHATRQEGRGGVRLDAAGAVIAEIRRLMAHDIPETELVVRADGEMVLKSWVKSENAVRDSAQQPQVVQ
;
A
#
# COMPACT_ATOMS: atom_id res chain seq x y z
N GLY A 1 60.07 -11.89 7.99
CA GLY A 1 60.80 -11.53 6.77
C GLY A 1 59.93 -10.57 5.98
N ASP A 2 60.37 -9.30 6.03
CA ASP A 2 59.80 -8.19 5.24
C ASP A 2 59.90 -8.44 3.73
N ARG A 3 58.87 -8.02 2.99
CA ARG A 3 59.01 -7.42 1.67
C ARG A 3 57.86 -6.47 1.37
N ALA A 4 58.15 -5.19 1.52
CA ALA A 4 57.43 -4.08 0.94
C ALA A 4 57.49 -4.12 -0.59
N PHE A 5 56.38 -3.78 -1.28
CA PHE A 5 56.42 -3.45 -2.71
C PHE A 5 55.84 -2.06 -2.92
N ARG A 6 56.66 -1.21 -3.51
CA ARG A 6 56.49 0.22 -3.73
C ARG A 6 55.53 0.50 -4.87
N MET A 7 54.76 1.57 -4.70
CA MET A 7 54.03 2.31 -5.73
C MET A 7 54.91 2.77 -6.89
N ARG A 8 54.36 2.78 -8.09
CA ARG A 8 54.79 3.70 -9.16
C ARG A 8 53.58 4.50 -9.65
N HIS A 9 53.73 5.81 -9.56
CA HIS A 9 52.91 6.80 -10.24
C HIS A 9 53.25 6.86 -11.73
N ALA A 10 52.26 7.04 -12.57
CA ALA A 10 52.30 7.73 -13.87
C ALA A 10 50.89 8.23 -14.09
N GLY A 11 50.59 9.50 -14.21
CA GLY A 11 51.14 10.48 -15.13
C GLY A 11 49.89 10.98 -15.87
N ALA A 12 49.44 12.17 -15.53
CA ALA A 12 48.27 12.83 -16.12
C ALA A 12 48.51 13.23 -17.58
N ASP A 13 47.50 13.12 -18.42
CA ASP A 13 47.36 13.98 -19.59
C ASP A 13 45.92 14.50 -19.71
N SER A 14 45.84 15.81 -19.60
CA SER A 14 44.68 16.65 -19.81
C SER A 14 44.48 16.95 -21.29
N VAL A 15 43.31 16.62 -21.84
CA VAL A 15 42.87 17.24 -23.12
C VAL A 15 41.54 17.95 -22.88
N GLY A 16 41.65 19.25 -22.80
CA GLY A 16 40.52 20.16 -22.82
C GLY A 16 39.88 20.21 -24.20
N ARG A 17 38.56 20.17 -24.26
CA ARG A 17 37.78 20.67 -25.40
C ARG A 17 36.85 21.77 -24.91
N GLN A 18 37.16 22.96 -25.38
CA GLN A 18 36.32 24.13 -25.38
C GLN A 18 35.09 23.89 -26.22
N LEU A 19 33.90 24.15 -25.68
CA LEU A 19 32.66 24.29 -26.43
C LEU A 19 32.36 25.75 -26.65
N ASP A 20 32.22 26.07 -27.91
CA ASP A 20 32.02 27.39 -28.53
C ASP A 20 30.61 27.94 -28.21
N SER A 21 30.57 29.21 -27.89
CA SER A 21 29.37 29.98 -27.59
C SER A 21 28.68 30.46 -28.87
N GLY A 22 27.57 29.84 -29.24
CA GLY A 22 26.70 30.29 -30.35
C GLY A 22 25.86 31.48 -29.94
N ARG A 23 26.05 32.60 -30.67
CA ARG A 23 25.33 33.85 -30.57
C ARG A 23 23.86 33.70 -30.97
N ILE A 24 22.97 34.23 -30.14
CA ILE A 24 21.57 34.53 -30.50
C ILE A 24 21.52 35.91 -31.18
N LEU A 25 21.06 35.92 -32.42
CA LEU A 25 20.73 37.17 -33.15
C LEU A 25 19.33 37.61 -32.75
N THR A 26 19.23 38.80 -32.22
CA THR A 26 17.98 39.54 -32.04
C THR A 26 17.73 40.39 -33.26
N ASP A 27 16.69 40.09 -34.03
CA ASP A 27 16.17 40.99 -35.05
C ASP A 27 15.05 41.85 -34.44
N SER A 28 15.34 43.14 -34.37
CA SER A 28 14.38 44.19 -34.00
C SER A 28 13.76 44.75 -35.27
N ALA A 29 12.50 44.49 -35.54
CA ALA A 29 11.74 45.19 -36.56
C ALA A 29 10.90 46.29 -35.91
N HIS A 30 11.27 47.53 -36.20
CA HIS A 30 10.45 48.71 -35.96
C HIS A 30 9.26 48.73 -36.93
N LEU A 31 8.06 48.88 -36.39
CA LEU A 31 6.90 49.34 -37.17
C LEU A 31 6.29 50.59 -36.52
N GLN A 32 6.12 51.56 -37.37
CA GLN A 32 5.67 52.92 -37.11
C GLN A 32 4.20 52.96 -36.66
N HIS A 33 3.92 53.92 -35.78
CA HIS A 33 2.59 54.42 -35.46
C HIS A 33 1.88 55.01 -36.66
N ASP A 34 0.65 54.54 -36.89
CA ASP A 34 -0.37 55.38 -37.55
C ASP A 34 -1.65 55.37 -36.69
N THR A 35 -2.01 56.56 -36.29
CA THR A 35 -3.24 56.91 -35.57
C THR A 35 -4.41 56.98 -36.54
N LEU A 36 -5.44 56.15 -36.32
CA LEU A 36 -6.80 56.43 -36.79
C LEU A 36 -7.82 56.13 -35.68
N GLN A 37 -8.60 57.15 -35.41
CA GLN A 37 -9.73 57.15 -34.49
C GLN A 37 -10.92 56.39 -35.05
N GLY A 38 -11.67 55.76 -34.16
CA GLY A 38 -13.12 55.62 -34.25
C GLY A 38 -13.64 54.25 -34.71
N GLY A 39 -14.32 53.58 -33.80
CA GLY A 39 -15.21 52.47 -34.12
C GLY A 39 -15.28 51.47 -32.97
N GLN A 40 -16.32 51.56 -32.12
CA GLN A 40 -16.71 50.49 -31.24
C GLN A 40 -17.16 49.30 -32.08
N ASP A 41 -16.38 48.23 -32.04
CA ASP A 41 -16.86 46.93 -32.54
C ASP A 41 -16.56 45.84 -31.54
N THR A 42 -17.63 45.28 -30.98
CA THR A 42 -17.64 44.19 -30.02
C THR A 42 -17.41 42.86 -30.73
N ALA A 43 -16.23 42.67 -31.28
CA ALA A 43 -15.82 41.35 -31.80
C ALA A 43 -15.08 40.59 -30.69
N ARG A 44 -15.82 39.80 -29.94
CA ARG A 44 -15.23 38.77 -29.03
C ARG A 44 -14.41 37.80 -29.88
N HIS A 45 -13.10 37.73 -29.63
CA HIS A 45 -12.19 36.86 -30.34
C HIS A 45 -12.66 35.40 -30.27
N PRO A 46 -12.73 34.65 -31.40
CA PRO A 46 -13.12 33.25 -31.45
C PRO A 46 -12.25 32.33 -30.58
N ILE A 47 -11.02 32.74 -30.31
CA ILE A 47 -10.05 31.97 -29.50
C ILE A 47 -10.47 31.85 -28.02
N ASP A 48 -11.10 32.87 -27.45
CA ASP A 48 -11.58 32.83 -26.07
C ASP A 48 -12.81 31.92 -25.91
N SER A 49 -13.61 31.79 -26.95
CA SER A 49 -14.76 30.90 -26.98
C SER A 49 -14.33 29.43 -27.08
N VAL A 50 -13.30 29.12 -27.86
CA VAL A 50 -12.72 27.79 -27.99
C VAL A 50 -11.97 27.39 -26.71
N ARG A 51 -11.28 28.34 -26.07
CA ARG A 51 -10.61 28.09 -24.79
C ARG A 51 -11.60 27.80 -23.67
N ARG A 52 -12.73 28.50 -23.58
CA ARG A 52 -13.82 28.22 -22.64
C ARG A 52 -14.56 26.92 -22.95
N LEU A 53 -14.66 26.51 -24.22
CA LEU A 53 -15.23 25.21 -24.61
C LEU A 53 -14.28 24.04 -24.28
N LEU A 54 -12.95 24.24 -24.37
CA LEU A 54 -11.97 23.25 -23.96
C LEU A 54 -11.88 23.13 -22.43
N ASP A 55 -12.10 24.22 -21.68
CA ASP A 55 -12.17 24.20 -20.21
C ASP A 55 -13.51 23.63 -19.69
N SER A 56 -14.54 23.49 -20.53
CA SER A 56 -15.86 22.96 -20.16
C SER A 56 -16.13 21.51 -20.60
N VAL A 57 -15.22 20.89 -21.35
CA VAL A 57 -15.23 19.43 -21.55
C VAL A 57 -14.48 18.80 -20.38
N VAL A 58 -15.07 18.89 -19.19
CA VAL A 58 -14.82 17.91 -18.14
C VAL A 58 -15.42 16.62 -18.65
N VAL A 59 -14.63 15.84 -19.41
CA VAL A 59 -14.89 14.41 -19.54
C VAL A 59 -14.99 13.90 -18.11
N PRO A 60 -16.10 13.28 -17.67
CA PRO A 60 -16.11 12.60 -16.39
C PRO A 60 -15.08 11.49 -16.50
N VAL A 61 -13.86 11.75 -16.09
CA VAL A 61 -12.90 10.71 -15.81
C VAL A 61 -13.59 9.89 -14.72
N ASP A 62 -13.80 8.61 -14.98
CA ASP A 62 -14.19 7.68 -13.94
C ASP A 62 -13.05 7.69 -12.92
N SER A 63 -13.16 8.62 -11.97
CA SER A 63 -12.13 8.92 -10.99
C SER A 63 -12.17 7.96 -9.80
N THR A 64 -12.95 6.89 -9.92
CA THR A 64 -12.96 5.80 -8.96
C THR A 64 -11.66 5.04 -9.04
N ILE A 65 -10.97 4.95 -7.91
CA ILE A 65 -9.75 4.16 -7.75
C ILE A 65 -10.08 2.87 -7.04
N THR A 66 -9.72 1.75 -7.66
CA THR A 66 -9.86 0.41 -7.09
C THR A 66 -8.54 -0.04 -6.50
N ILE A 67 -8.51 -0.25 -5.19
CA ILE A 67 -7.36 -0.73 -4.43
C ILE A 67 -7.63 -2.18 -4.04
N MET A 68 -6.70 -3.09 -4.38
CA MET A 68 -6.64 -4.44 -3.83
C MET A 68 -5.55 -4.46 -2.76
N ALA A 69 -5.96 -4.54 -1.50
CA ALA A 69 -5.05 -4.63 -0.37
C ALA A 69 -4.96 -6.07 0.12
N VAL A 70 -3.74 -6.54 0.36
CA VAL A 70 -3.46 -7.87 0.91
C VAL A 70 -2.61 -7.77 2.17
N GLY A 71 -2.56 -8.86 2.93
CA GLY A 71 -1.77 -8.98 4.14
C GLY A 71 -0.28 -9.19 3.88
N ASP A 72 0.35 -10.00 4.73
CA ASP A 72 1.79 -10.21 4.71
C ASP A 72 2.22 -11.08 3.53
N VAL A 73 3.31 -10.66 2.88
CA VAL A 73 3.92 -11.35 1.74
C VAL A 73 5.37 -11.72 2.09
N MET A 74 5.68 -13.01 2.11
CA MET A 74 7.01 -13.59 2.25
C MET A 74 7.10 -14.85 1.39
N LEU A 75 7.79 -14.76 0.26
CA LEU A 75 7.74 -15.76 -0.82
C LEU A 75 8.69 -16.96 -0.59
N GLY A 76 9.17 -17.14 0.62
CA GLY A 76 10.14 -18.16 1.00
C GLY A 76 11.51 -17.55 1.33
N SER A 77 12.22 -18.18 2.25
CA SER A 77 13.52 -17.72 2.74
C SER A 77 14.60 -18.75 2.41
N ASP A 78 15.76 -18.31 1.95
CA ASP A 78 16.93 -19.18 1.78
C ASP A 78 17.80 -19.25 3.05
N PHE A 79 17.35 -18.64 4.14
CA PHE A 79 17.99 -18.67 5.44
C PHE A 79 17.08 -19.29 6.51
N PRO A 80 17.59 -20.13 7.41
CA PRO A 80 18.97 -20.65 7.47
C PRO A 80 19.24 -21.73 6.42
N SER A 81 18.24 -22.19 5.70
CA SER A 81 18.33 -23.27 4.74
C SER A 81 17.42 -23.03 3.53
N LYS A 82 17.85 -23.47 2.36
CA LYS A 82 17.04 -23.47 1.13
C LYS A 82 15.76 -24.34 1.21
N ASN A 83 15.64 -25.17 2.24
CA ASN A 83 14.43 -25.96 2.48
C ASN A 83 13.19 -25.10 2.77
N LEU A 84 13.37 -23.80 3.04
CA LEU A 84 12.29 -22.84 3.23
C LEU A 84 11.90 -22.11 1.92
N LEU A 85 12.48 -22.48 0.79
CA LEU A 85 12.06 -22.02 -0.52
C LEU A 85 10.89 -22.87 -1.05
N PRO A 86 10.03 -22.32 -1.93
CA PRO A 86 8.95 -23.07 -2.56
C PRO A 86 9.50 -24.21 -3.44
N PRO A 87 8.68 -25.28 -3.66
CA PRO A 87 9.08 -26.41 -4.47
C PRO A 87 9.56 -25.96 -5.85
N ARG A 88 10.66 -26.57 -6.32
CA ARG A 88 11.30 -26.24 -7.61
C ARG A 88 11.74 -24.79 -7.74
N ASP A 89 11.83 -24.07 -6.64
CA ASP A 89 12.17 -22.64 -6.62
C ASP A 89 11.12 -21.76 -7.38
N ASP A 90 9.89 -22.27 -7.52
CA ASP A 90 8.78 -21.63 -8.25
C ASP A 90 7.93 -20.76 -7.29
N ALA A 91 8.38 -19.54 -7.04
CA ALA A 91 7.63 -18.60 -6.22
C ALA A 91 6.40 -17.99 -6.94
N ASP A 92 6.36 -18.01 -8.28
CA ASP A 92 5.16 -17.60 -9.03
C ASP A 92 3.96 -18.50 -8.73
N ALA A 93 4.21 -19.79 -8.47
CA ALA A 93 3.15 -20.73 -8.11
C ALA A 93 2.40 -20.34 -6.83
N LEU A 94 3.05 -19.60 -5.93
CA LEU A 94 2.45 -19.18 -4.65
C LEU A 94 1.29 -18.20 -4.81
N LEU A 95 1.27 -17.42 -5.91
CA LEU A 95 0.30 -16.35 -6.18
C LEU A 95 -0.62 -16.65 -7.37
N ARG A 96 -0.40 -17.76 -8.07
CA ARG A 96 -1.04 -18.07 -9.36
C ARG A 96 -2.56 -18.02 -9.33
N GLU A 97 -3.19 -18.54 -8.26
CA GLU A 97 -4.65 -18.61 -8.18
C GLU A 97 -5.31 -17.23 -7.96
N VAL A 98 -4.58 -16.27 -7.39
CA VAL A 98 -5.14 -14.96 -7.01
C VAL A 98 -4.77 -13.83 -7.99
N GLN A 99 -3.82 -14.04 -8.89
CA GLN A 99 -3.41 -13.03 -9.88
C GLN A 99 -4.57 -12.49 -10.71
N GLY A 100 -5.58 -13.33 -10.97
CA GLY A 100 -6.78 -12.93 -11.69
C GLY A 100 -7.54 -11.79 -11.03
N LEU A 101 -7.58 -11.74 -9.70
CA LEU A 101 -8.22 -10.68 -8.93
C LEU A 101 -7.54 -9.33 -9.14
N PHE A 102 -6.20 -9.33 -9.23
CA PHE A 102 -5.42 -8.09 -9.32
C PHE A 102 -5.54 -7.37 -10.66
N LYS A 103 -6.02 -8.04 -11.71
CA LYS A 103 -6.15 -7.45 -13.06
C LYS A 103 -7.15 -6.29 -13.13
N SER A 104 -8.13 -6.26 -12.23
CA SER A 104 -9.14 -5.21 -12.15
C SER A 104 -8.74 -4.06 -11.23
N ALA A 105 -7.59 -4.17 -10.54
CA ALA A 105 -7.13 -3.19 -9.59
C ALA A 105 -6.32 -2.07 -10.27
N ASP A 106 -6.50 -0.87 -9.78
CA ASP A 106 -5.65 0.28 -10.09
C ASP A 106 -4.39 0.30 -9.21
N VAL A 107 -4.53 -0.18 -7.97
CA VAL A 107 -3.44 -0.32 -6.99
C VAL A 107 -3.52 -1.71 -6.35
N VAL A 108 -2.42 -2.45 -6.34
CA VAL A 108 -2.26 -3.68 -5.56
C VAL A 108 -1.22 -3.42 -4.48
N PHE A 109 -1.66 -3.48 -3.22
CA PHE A 109 -0.85 -3.13 -2.06
C PHE A 109 -0.69 -4.32 -1.11
N GLY A 110 0.52 -4.51 -0.56
CA GLY A 110 0.81 -5.53 0.47
C GLY A 110 1.96 -5.12 1.39
N ASN A 111 2.16 -5.89 2.46
CA ASN A 111 3.30 -5.76 3.37
C ASN A 111 4.38 -6.79 3.02
N LEU A 112 5.57 -6.34 2.64
CA LEU A 112 6.71 -7.23 2.36
C LEU A 112 7.41 -7.61 3.67
N GLU A 113 7.01 -8.75 4.24
CA GLU A 113 7.46 -9.25 5.54
C GLU A 113 8.82 -9.94 5.43
N GLY A 114 9.85 -9.16 5.14
CA GLY A 114 11.21 -9.63 4.94
C GLY A 114 12.00 -8.73 4.01
N ALA A 115 13.16 -9.19 3.56
CA ALA A 115 14.01 -8.45 2.66
C ALA A 115 14.60 -9.33 1.56
N PHE A 116 14.88 -8.75 0.40
CA PHE A 116 15.60 -9.39 -0.69
C PHE A 116 17.10 -9.19 -0.50
N LEU A 117 17.85 -10.29 -0.46
CA LEU A 117 19.31 -10.24 -0.39
C LEU A 117 19.92 -11.56 -0.89
N ALA A 118 21.01 -11.48 -1.64
CA ALA A 118 21.83 -12.64 -2.01
C ALA A 118 22.89 -12.88 -0.95
N GLY A 119 22.66 -13.87 -0.08
CA GLY A 119 23.63 -14.23 0.98
C GLY A 119 23.68 -13.22 2.14
N GLY A 120 24.81 -13.16 2.84
CA GLY A 120 24.99 -12.28 4.00
C GLY A 120 24.61 -12.93 5.34
N HIS A 121 25.02 -12.27 6.42
CA HIS A 121 24.77 -12.71 7.79
C HIS A 121 23.64 -11.90 8.41
N PRO A 122 22.87 -12.50 9.36
CA PRO A 122 21.88 -11.77 10.13
C PRO A 122 22.49 -10.57 10.85
N ALA A 123 21.77 -9.45 10.81
CA ALA A 123 22.07 -8.27 11.62
C ALA A 123 21.19 -8.21 12.88
N LYS A 124 20.01 -8.84 12.84
CA LYS A 124 19.11 -8.99 13.97
C LYS A 124 19.62 -10.07 14.91
N SER A 125 19.71 -9.77 16.18
CA SER A 125 19.94 -10.74 17.27
C SER A 125 18.65 -10.96 18.04
N CYS A 126 18.35 -12.22 18.35
CA CYS A 126 17.19 -12.60 19.12
C CYS A 126 17.61 -13.06 20.52
N LYS A 127 16.89 -12.65 21.56
CA LYS A 127 17.13 -13.12 22.92
C LYS A 127 16.91 -14.61 23.08
N ASP A 128 15.96 -15.16 22.33
CA ASP A 128 15.65 -16.59 22.28
C ASP A 128 15.83 -17.10 20.84
N PRO A 129 16.92 -17.85 20.56
CA PRO A 129 17.16 -18.41 19.23
C PRO A 129 16.08 -19.33 18.71
N SER A 130 15.32 -20.00 19.59
CA SER A 130 14.23 -20.91 19.21
C SER A 130 12.99 -20.17 18.67
N ARG A 131 12.90 -18.87 18.94
CA ARG A 131 11.83 -17.97 18.47
C ARG A 131 12.36 -16.90 17.50
N CYS A 132 13.53 -17.09 16.98
CA CYS A 132 14.17 -16.17 16.06
C CYS A 132 13.85 -16.51 14.62
N TYR A 133 12.88 -15.82 14.07
CA TYR A 133 12.54 -15.92 12.66
C TYR A 133 13.28 -14.81 11.90
N LEU A 134 14.01 -15.21 10.85
CA LEU A 134 14.78 -14.32 10.01
C LEU A 134 14.47 -14.64 8.54
N PHE A 135 14.02 -13.64 7.79
CA PHE A 135 13.54 -13.85 6.43
C PHE A 135 14.47 -13.17 5.42
N ARG A 136 15.12 -13.99 4.60
CA ARG A 136 15.94 -13.54 3.48
C ARG A 136 15.42 -14.18 2.20
N MET A 137 14.71 -13.38 1.42
CA MET A 137 14.20 -13.81 0.13
C MET A 137 15.28 -13.67 -0.95
N PRO A 138 15.43 -14.65 -1.86
CA PRO A 138 16.30 -14.50 -3.00
C PRO A 138 15.91 -13.29 -3.87
N PRO A 139 16.86 -12.46 -4.35
CA PRO A 139 16.57 -11.27 -5.16
C PRO A 139 15.69 -11.53 -6.38
N ARG A 140 15.81 -12.70 -7.01
CA ARG A 140 14.96 -13.09 -8.17
C ARG A 140 13.47 -13.15 -7.84
N TYR A 141 13.08 -13.30 -6.58
CA TYR A 141 11.68 -13.33 -6.17
C TYR A 141 11.01 -11.94 -6.21
N ALA A 142 11.80 -10.86 -6.24
CA ALA A 142 11.22 -9.53 -6.37
C ALA A 142 10.37 -9.39 -7.64
N ALA A 143 10.82 -9.96 -8.78
CA ALA A 143 10.09 -9.93 -10.03
C ALA A 143 8.76 -10.71 -9.98
N VAL A 144 8.59 -11.64 -9.04
CA VAL A 144 7.31 -12.34 -8.82
C VAL A 144 6.21 -11.36 -8.40
N LEU A 145 6.55 -10.38 -7.56
CA LEU A 145 5.61 -9.34 -7.12
C LEU A 145 5.11 -8.53 -8.32
N GLN A 146 6.00 -8.11 -9.21
CA GLN A 146 5.64 -7.38 -10.43
C GLN A 146 4.74 -8.21 -11.35
N ARG A 147 5.12 -9.47 -11.61
CA ARG A 147 4.32 -10.39 -12.46
C ARG A 147 2.96 -10.69 -11.86
N ALA A 148 2.85 -10.73 -10.54
CA ALA A 148 1.58 -10.89 -9.83
C ALA A 148 0.70 -9.64 -9.91
N GLY A 149 1.27 -8.47 -10.18
CA GLY A 149 0.54 -7.21 -10.34
C GLY A 149 0.69 -6.23 -9.16
N PHE A 150 1.60 -6.46 -8.22
CA PHE A 150 1.85 -5.51 -7.13
C PHE A 150 2.38 -4.18 -7.67
N THR A 151 1.79 -3.09 -7.22
CA THR A 151 2.17 -1.72 -7.60
C THR A 151 2.72 -0.92 -6.42
N ALA A 152 2.42 -1.34 -5.19
CA ALA A 152 2.83 -0.65 -3.97
C ALA A 152 3.07 -1.63 -2.81
N ILE A 153 4.07 -1.34 -1.99
CA ILE A 153 4.54 -2.20 -0.90
C ILE A 153 4.84 -1.38 0.35
N SER A 154 4.41 -1.88 1.52
CA SER A 154 4.95 -1.45 2.81
C SER A 154 6.26 -2.19 3.09
N ASN A 155 7.31 -1.42 3.41
CA ASN A 155 8.57 -1.94 3.97
C ASN A 155 8.70 -1.69 5.48
N ALA A 156 7.65 -1.21 6.15
CA ALA A 156 7.66 -0.98 7.58
C ALA A 156 7.16 -2.22 8.33
N ASN A 157 8.08 -3.03 8.83
CA ASN A 157 7.81 -4.21 9.64
C ASN A 157 9.04 -4.67 10.45
N ASN A 158 8.85 -5.70 11.28
CA ASN A 158 9.89 -6.24 12.16
C ASN A 158 10.94 -7.11 11.45
N HIS A 159 10.76 -7.44 10.16
CA HIS A 159 11.66 -8.28 9.37
C HIS A 159 12.48 -7.52 8.33
N VAL A 160 12.18 -6.26 8.05
CA VAL A 160 12.93 -5.45 7.08
C VAL A 160 14.38 -5.26 7.47
N GLY A 161 14.71 -5.38 8.76
CA GLY A 161 16.04 -5.22 9.33
C GLY A 161 16.80 -6.52 9.61
N ASP A 162 16.24 -7.69 9.33
CA ASP A 162 16.81 -8.99 9.68
C ASP A 162 18.25 -9.17 9.21
N PHE A 163 18.58 -8.66 8.02
CA PHE A 163 19.92 -8.69 7.40
C PHE A 163 20.51 -7.28 7.23
N GLY A 164 20.06 -6.32 8.01
CA GLY A 164 20.62 -4.99 8.12
C GLY A 164 20.41 -4.09 6.91
N GLU A 165 21.22 -3.04 6.85
CA GLU A 165 21.07 -1.97 5.87
C GLU A 165 21.35 -2.42 4.42
N ALA A 166 22.24 -3.40 4.23
CA ALA A 166 22.48 -3.97 2.91
C ALA A 166 21.23 -4.60 2.31
N ALA A 167 20.44 -5.32 3.12
CA ALA A 167 19.18 -5.92 2.71
C ALA A 167 18.12 -4.87 2.43
N ARG A 168 17.98 -3.84 3.27
CA ARG A 168 17.08 -2.71 3.03
C ARG A 168 17.36 -2.02 1.70
N ARG A 169 18.63 -1.72 1.42
CA ARG A 169 19.05 -1.09 0.15
C ARG A 169 18.85 -2.01 -1.05
N CYS A 170 19.15 -3.30 -0.92
CA CYS A 170 18.93 -4.27 -1.99
C CYS A 170 17.44 -4.37 -2.34
N THR A 171 16.60 -4.53 -1.33
CA THR A 171 15.14 -4.57 -1.48
C THR A 171 14.62 -3.31 -2.15
N GLY A 172 15.05 -2.12 -1.68
CA GLY A 172 14.63 -0.85 -2.26
C GLY A 172 14.99 -0.74 -3.74
N ARG A 173 16.25 -1.00 -4.11
CA ARG A 173 16.68 -0.95 -5.52
C ARG A 173 15.91 -1.93 -6.43
N LEU A 174 15.60 -3.12 -5.94
CA LEU A 174 14.85 -4.10 -6.70
C LEU A 174 13.41 -3.62 -6.93
N LEU A 175 12.72 -3.16 -5.89
CA LEU A 175 11.37 -2.62 -6.03
C LEU A 175 11.33 -1.40 -6.96
N ASP A 176 12.27 -0.47 -6.81
CA ASP A 176 12.40 0.72 -7.68
C ASP A 176 12.61 0.31 -9.16
N SER A 177 13.50 -0.67 -9.41
CA SER A 177 13.77 -1.18 -10.77
C SER A 177 12.58 -1.87 -11.42
N LEU A 178 11.65 -2.38 -10.62
CA LEU A 178 10.42 -3.04 -11.05
C LEU A 178 9.23 -2.09 -11.14
N GLY A 179 9.42 -0.81 -10.79
CA GLY A 179 8.34 0.17 -10.79
C GLY A 179 7.31 -0.05 -9.66
N ILE A 180 7.70 -0.73 -8.58
CA ILE A 180 6.85 -0.96 -7.41
C ILE A 180 7.17 0.12 -6.38
N ALA A 181 6.20 0.98 -6.10
CA ALA A 181 6.32 2.02 -5.09
C ALA A 181 6.45 1.40 -3.68
N ARG A 182 7.19 2.05 -2.80
CA ARG A 182 7.47 1.54 -1.46
C ARG A 182 7.56 2.66 -0.43
N ALA A 183 7.16 2.37 0.80
CA ALA A 183 7.24 3.36 1.87
C ALA A 183 7.50 2.71 3.23
N GLY A 184 7.93 3.51 4.20
CA GLY A 184 7.96 3.14 5.60
C GLY A 184 9.33 3.06 6.25
N LEU A 185 10.43 3.13 5.49
CA LEU A 185 11.77 3.25 6.06
C LEU A 185 12.12 4.72 6.34
N LEU A 186 12.94 4.99 7.34
CA LEU A 186 13.45 6.35 7.59
C LEU A 186 14.24 6.90 6.38
N SER A 187 14.89 6.03 5.61
CA SER A 187 15.58 6.37 4.37
C SER A 187 14.62 6.56 3.17
N HIS A 188 13.39 6.09 3.27
CA HIS A 188 12.35 6.19 2.23
C HIS A 188 10.96 6.20 2.89
N PRO A 189 10.59 7.31 3.56
CA PRO A 189 9.40 7.35 4.40
C PRO A 189 8.10 7.34 3.62
N VAL A 190 8.09 7.90 2.42
CA VAL A 190 6.91 8.06 1.56
C VAL A 190 7.26 7.80 0.11
N ASP A 191 6.22 7.48 -0.68
CA ASP A 191 6.30 7.39 -2.13
C ASP A 191 5.01 7.91 -2.77
N THR A 192 4.97 7.99 -4.10
CA THR A 192 3.77 8.39 -4.85
C THR A 192 3.63 7.59 -6.13
N ILE A 193 2.39 7.29 -6.50
CA ILE A 193 2.03 6.69 -7.78
C ILE A 193 0.97 7.52 -8.49
N TRP A 194 0.93 7.42 -9.82
CA TRP A 194 -0.10 8.03 -10.64
C TRP A 194 -1.00 6.96 -11.24
N VAL A 195 -2.31 7.10 -11.04
CA VAL A 195 -3.32 6.19 -11.54
C VAL A 195 -4.50 6.99 -12.07
N LYS A 196 -4.87 6.80 -13.34
CA LYS A 196 -6.02 7.50 -13.95
C LYS A 196 -6.00 9.03 -13.74
N GLY A 197 -4.81 9.64 -13.75
CA GLY A 197 -4.66 11.08 -13.48
C GLY A 197 -4.76 11.49 -12.00
N VAL A 198 -4.92 10.54 -11.08
CA VAL A 198 -4.94 10.76 -9.63
C VAL A 198 -3.56 10.46 -9.05
N LYS A 199 -3.00 11.40 -8.32
CA LYS A 199 -1.75 11.20 -7.56
C LYS A 199 -2.06 10.62 -6.20
N ILE A 200 -1.52 9.44 -5.92
CA ILE A 200 -1.72 8.70 -4.68
C ILE A 200 -0.42 8.71 -3.88
N GLY A 201 -0.48 9.19 -2.65
CA GLY A 201 0.62 9.15 -1.69
C GLY A 201 0.60 7.87 -0.88
N LEU A 202 1.79 7.34 -0.58
CA LEU A 202 2.00 6.14 0.22
C LEU A 202 2.86 6.48 1.42
N CYS A 203 2.49 6.01 2.61
CA CYS A 203 3.32 6.01 3.81
C CYS A 203 3.10 4.73 4.61
N ALA A 204 4.10 4.35 5.40
CA ALA A 204 3.99 3.17 6.25
C ALA A 204 4.77 3.36 7.56
N PHE A 205 4.32 2.68 8.62
CA PHE A 205 4.81 2.87 9.97
C PHE A 205 4.95 1.53 10.69
N ALA A 206 6.00 1.41 11.51
CA ALA A 206 6.23 0.27 12.39
C ALA A 206 6.96 0.71 13.67
N PRO A 207 6.87 -0.03 14.78
CA PRO A 207 7.62 0.29 16.00
C PRO A 207 9.11 -0.04 15.88
N ASN A 208 9.53 -0.70 14.79
CA ASN A 208 10.83 -1.30 14.64
C ASN A 208 11.90 -0.31 14.16
N SER A 209 13.15 -0.57 14.52
CA SER A 209 14.29 0.28 14.17
C SER A 209 14.46 0.41 12.65
N GLY A 210 14.73 1.63 12.20
CA GLY A 210 14.89 1.97 10.78
C GLY A 210 13.58 2.22 10.04
N CYS A 211 12.43 2.02 10.69
CA CYS A 211 11.10 2.37 10.16
C CYS A 211 10.63 3.75 10.65
N CYS A 212 9.74 4.36 9.90
CA CYS A 212 8.95 5.49 10.40
C CYS A 212 8.17 5.04 11.63
N GLN A 213 8.31 5.76 12.75
CA GLN A 213 7.91 5.26 14.05
C GLN A 213 6.41 5.29 14.26
N LEU A 214 5.82 4.13 14.54
CA LEU A 214 4.39 3.94 14.77
C LEU A 214 3.86 4.72 15.98
N ASN A 215 4.66 4.83 17.03
CA ASN A 215 4.26 5.46 18.29
C ASN A 215 4.59 6.97 18.38
N ASP A 216 5.17 7.54 17.30
CA ASP A 216 5.37 9.00 17.16
C ASP A 216 4.16 9.63 16.46
N TYR A 217 3.11 9.90 17.24
CA TYR A 217 1.86 10.47 16.70
C TYR A 217 2.05 11.84 16.02
N ALA A 218 3.01 12.64 16.46
CA ALA A 218 3.34 13.89 15.80
C ALA A 218 3.98 13.64 14.42
N GLY A 219 4.86 12.64 14.34
CA GLY A 219 5.46 12.18 13.09
C GLY A 219 4.44 11.60 12.12
N LEU A 220 3.50 10.77 12.61
CA LEU A 220 2.38 10.24 11.80
C LEU A 220 1.60 11.38 11.14
N ARG A 221 1.14 12.34 11.95
CA ARG A 221 0.38 13.50 11.44
C ARG A 221 1.16 14.31 10.43
N ARG A 222 2.43 14.60 10.71
CA ARG A 222 3.30 15.38 9.82
C ARG A 222 3.49 14.71 8.45
N ILE A 223 3.76 13.40 8.44
CA ILE A 223 3.99 12.64 7.21
C ILE A 223 2.71 12.57 6.38
N VAL A 224 1.58 12.19 6.99
CA VAL A 224 0.29 12.08 6.29
C VAL A 224 -0.20 13.43 5.77
N ALA A 225 -0.17 14.48 6.59
CA ALA A 225 -0.57 15.82 6.16
C ALA A 225 0.34 16.35 5.02
N GLY A 226 1.64 16.07 5.09
CA GLY A 226 2.58 16.42 4.02
C GLY A 226 2.30 15.72 2.70
N LEU A 227 1.84 14.47 2.73
CA LEU A 227 1.38 13.75 1.54
C LEU A 227 0.04 14.31 1.04
N LYS A 228 -0.93 14.51 1.94
CA LYS A 228 -2.27 15.01 1.56
C LYS A 228 -2.23 16.38 0.92
N ALA A 229 -1.27 17.22 1.31
CA ALA A 229 -1.05 18.51 0.68
C ALA A 229 -0.57 18.43 -0.80
N LYS A 230 -0.08 17.26 -1.25
CA LYS A 230 0.54 17.05 -2.58
C LYS A 230 -0.13 15.95 -3.39
N CYS A 231 -1.05 15.19 -2.80
CA CYS A 231 -1.69 14.03 -3.38
C CYS A 231 -3.20 14.11 -3.18
N GLN A 232 -3.97 13.67 -4.15
CA GLN A 232 -5.42 13.59 -4.03
C GLN A 232 -5.84 12.48 -3.05
N LEU A 233 -5.14 11.35 -3.07
CA LEU A 233 -5.37 10.22 -2.17
C LEU A 233 -4.11 9.89 -1.37
N VAL A 234 -4.29 9.38 -0.15
CA VAL A 234 -3.21 8.88 0.71
C VAL A 234 -3.58 7.52 1.26
N ILE A 235 -2.73 6.53 0.98
CA ILE A 235 -2.78 5.19 1.58
C ILE A 235 -1.73 5.13 2.69
N ALA A 236 -2.16 4.87 3.91
CA ALA A 236 -1.29 4.69 5.06
C ALA A 236 -1.30 3.22 5.52
N SER A 237 -0.14 2.64 5.74
CA SER A 237 0.02 1.29 6.25
C SER A 237 0.66 1.28 7.64
N CYS A 238 0.23 0.33 8.50
CA CYS A 238 0.76 0.20 9.84
C CYS A 238 1.04 -1.25 10.19
N HIS A 239 2.27 -1.54 10.59
CA HIS A 239 2.63 -2.79 11.25
C HIS A 239 2.42 -2.62 12.76
N MET A 240 1.29 -3.10 13.27
CA MET A 240 0.79 -2.78 14.61
C MET A 240 0.02 -3.93 15.25
N GLY A 241 -0.08 -3.93 16.57
CA GLY A 241 -0.82 -4.92 17.34
C GLY A 241 0.00 -6.17 17.69
N GLY A 242 -0.51 -6.96 18.62
CA GLY A 242 0.10 -8.23 19.06
C GLY A 242 -0.06 -9.32 18.00
N GLU A 243 0.80 -10.33 18.03
CA GLU A 243 0.88 -11.40 17.03
C GLU A 243 0.25 -12.70 17.53
N GLY A 244 -0.31 -13.47 16.59
CA GLY A 244 -0.73 -14.86 16.78
C GLY A 244 -2.24 -15.06 16.85
N SER A 245 -2.65 -16.34 16.92
CA SER A 245 -4.05 -16.77 16.85
C SER A 245 -4.97 -16.21 17.95
N ALA A 246 -4.39 -15.80 19.08
CA ALA A 246 -5.14 -15.17 20.18
C ALA A 246 -5.32 -13.66 20.00
N GLN A 247 -4.76 -13.06 18.94
CA GLN A 247 -4.71 -11.62 18.74
C GLN A 247 -5.67 -11.13 17.63
N THR A 248 -6.77 -11.84 17.40
CA THR A 248 -7.77 -11.49 16.38
C THR A 248 -8.58 -10.23 16.75
N HIS A 249 -8.76 -9.97 18.04
CA HIS A 249 -9.61 -8.89 18.54
C HIS A 249 -8.89 -7.55 18.61
N ILE A 250 -9.62 -6.47 18.34
CA ILE A 250 -9.20 -5.09 18.56
C ILE A 250 -9.55 -4.72 20.00
N THR A 251 -8.53 -4.42 20.81
CA THR A 251 -8.73 -4.11 22.23
C THR A 251 -9.08 -2.67 22.53
N LYS A 252 -8.95 -1.76 21.55
CA LYS A 252 -9.03 -0.30 21.70
C LYS A 252 -8.05 0.28 22.76
N GLN A 253 -7.01 -0.50 23.05
CA GLN A 253 -5.96 -0.15 24.00
C GLN A 253 -4.58 -0.37 23.35
N ARG A 254 -3.54 0.13 24.03
CA ARG A 254 -2.16 -0.14 23.64
C ARG A 254 -1.84 -1.63 23.81
N GLU A 255 -1.36 -2.23 22.74
CA GLU A 255 -0.97 -3.64 22.71
C GLU A 255 0.55 -3.77 22.91
N ILE A 256 0.94 -4.67 23.83
CA ILE A 256 2.34 -5.01 24.09
C ILE A 256 2.55 -6.47 23.66
N PHE A 257 3.55 -6.72 22.82
CA PHE A 257 3.90 -8.04 22.39
C PHE A 257 5.40 -8.29 22.54
N LEU A 258 5.78 -9.32 23.29
CA LEU A 258 7.17 -9.65 23.66
C LEU A 258 7.97 -8.44 24.22
N GLY A 259 7.28 -7.56 24.96
CA GLY A 259 7.85 -6.34 25.54
C GLY A 259 7.96 -5.16 24.57
N GLU A 260 7.55 -5.31 23.33
CA GLU A 260 7.49 -4.24 22.34
C GLU A 260 6.13 -3.54 22.38
N ASN A 261 6.14 -2.21 22.35
CA ASN A 261 4.94 -1.41 22.23
C ASN A 261 4.45 -1.43 20.75
N ARG A 262 3.43 -2.22 20.48
CA ARG A 262 2.82 -2.39 19.15
C ARG A 262 1.70 -1.39 18.87
N GLY A 263 1.58 -0.34 19.67
CA GLY A 263 0.62 0.74 19.51
C GLY A 263 -0.78 0.41 19.97
N ASN A 264 -1.68 1.36 19.79
CA ASN A 264 -3.13 1.17 19.88
C ASN A 264 -3.71 1.21 18.47
N PRO A 265 -3.99 0.08 17.85
CA PRO A 265 -4.43 0.03 16.44
C PRO A 265 -5.67 0.88 16.16
N TYR A 266 -6.64 0.87 17.10
CA TYR A 266 -7.87 1.65 16.96
C TYR A 266 -7.62 3.15 16.95
N GLU A 267 -6.78 3.64 17.84
CA GLU A 267 -6.43 5.07 17.95
C GLU A 267 -5.53 5.52 16.79
N ILE A 268 -4.49 4.72 16.47
CA ILE A 268 -3.53 5.04 15.39
C ILE A 268 -4.26 5.19 14.05
N ALA A 269 -5.16 4.27 13.72
CA ALA A 269 -5.92 4.35 12.48
C ALA A 269 -6.73 5.65 12.39
N ARG A 270 -7.35 6.07 13.47
CA ARG A 270 -8.11 7.34 13.53
C ARG A 270 -7.21 8.56 13.42
N VAL A 271 -6.07 8.56 14.09
CA VAL A 271 -5.05 9.62 13.99
C VAL A 271 -4.60 9.80 12.53
N LEU A 272 -4.41 8.70 11.78
CA LEU A 272 -4.01 8.75 10.38
C LEU A 272 -5.11 9.32 9.48
N ILE A 273 -6.37 8.88 9.67
CA ILE A 273 -7.51 9.44 8.92
C ILE A 273 -7.68 10.93 9.25
N ASP A 274 -7.62 11.31 10.51
CA ASP A 274 -7.73 12.71 10.94
C ASP A 274 -6.60 13.59 10.39
N ALA A 275 -5.45 13.01 10.09
CA ALA A 275 -4.33 13.69 9.45
C ALA A 275 -4.46 13.79 7.91
N GLY A 276 -5.43 13.07 7.31
CA GLY A 276 -5.71 13.10 5.88
C GLY A 276 -5.45 11.80 5.11
N ALA A 277 -5.22 10.67 5.80
CA ALA A 277 -5.20 9.38 5.14
C ALA A 277 -6.61 9.00 4.66
N ASP A 278 -6.72 8.44 3.47
CA ASP A 278 -7.98 8.04 2.85
C ASP A 278 -8.27 6.55 3.03
N VAL A 279 -7.21 5.74 3.13
CA VAL A 279 -7.30 4.30 3.42
C VAL A 279 -6.19 3.94 4.40
N VAL A 280 -6.53 3.21 5.46
CA VAL A 280 -5.55 2.68 6.43
C VAL A 280 -5.54 1.16 6.35
N ILE A 281 -4.34 0.58 6.18
CA ILE A 281 -4.14 -0.86 6.01
C ILE A 281 -3.18 -1.35 7.10
N GLY A 282 -3.69 -2.19 8.00
CA GLY A 282 -2.94 -2.76 9.10
C GLY A 282 -2.33 -4.13 8.78
N HIS A 283 -1.17 -4.36 9.39
CA HIS A 283 -0.39 -5.60 9.38
C HIS A 283 0.21 -5.84 10.78
N GLY A 284 0.82 -6.99 11.01
CA GLY A 284 1.56 -7.31 12.23
C GLY A 284 0.97 -8.43 13.07
N PRO A 285 -0.37 -8.54 13.26
CA PRO A 285 -0.95 -9.62 14.04
C PRO A 285 -0.84 -11.01 13.43
N HIS A 286 -0.53 -11.13 12.13
CA HIS A 286 -0.51 -12.41 11.38
C HIS A 286 -1.84 -13.16 11.42
N VAL A 287 -2.90 -12.45 11.75
CA VAL A 287 -4.30 -12.88 11.69
C VAL A 287 -5.14 -11.73 11.16
N THR A 288 -6.23 -12.07 10.48
CA THR A 288 -7.19 -11.05 10.02
C THR A 288 -7.93 -10.47 11.21
N ARG A 289 -8.08 -9.15 11.23
CA ARG A 289 -8.90 -8.39 12.19
C ARG A 289 -10.08 -7.74 11.49
N ALA A 290 -10.93 -7.06 12.25
CA ALA A 290 -12.07 -6.33 11.74
C ALA A 290 -11.69 -5.26 10.70
N VAL A 291 -12.65 -4.89 9.86
CA VAL A 291 -12.60 -3.72 8.97
C VAL A 291 -13.62 -2.68 9.43
N ASP A 292 -13.35 -1.41 9.20
CA ASP A 292 -14.10 -0.30 9.76
C ASP A 292 -14.26 0.85 8.75
N ILE A 293 -15.23 1.70 8.97
CA ILE A 293 -15.34 3.02 8.33
C ILE A 293 -15.29 4.09 9.40
N TYR A 294 -14.37 5.02 9.26
CA TYR A 294 -14.28 6.21 10.10
C TYR A 294 -14.26 7.47 9.25
N LYS A 295 -15.21 8.38 9.49
CA LYS A 295 -15.39 9.62 8.70
C LYS A 295 -15.47 9.38 7.17
N GLY A 296 -16.07 8.25 6.76
CA GLY A 296 -16.20 7.89 5.36
C GLY A 296 -14.98 7.21 4.72
N HIS A 297 -13.93 6.92 5.48
CA HIS A 297 -12.69 6.32 5.03
C HIS A 297 -12.51 4.91 5.60
N LEU A 298 -11.97 4.00 4.78
CA LEU A 298 -11.78 2.60 5.17
C LEU A 298 -10.56 2.40 6.07
N ILE A 299 -10.73 1.57 7.09
CA ILE A 299 -9.68 1.03 7.94
C ILE A 299 -9.76 -0.50 7.91
N ALA A 300 -8.65 -1.15 7.56
CA ALA A 300 -8.42 -2.56 7.78
C ALA A 300 -7.39 -2.71 8.91
N TYR A 301 -7.79 -3.25 10.07
CA TYR A 301 -6.90 -3.30 11.23
C TYR A 301 -5.78 -4.33 11.11
N SER A 302 -6.02 -5.43 10.39
CA SER A 302 -5.00 -6.40 9.96
C SER A 302 -5.55 -7.28 8.85
N LEU A 303 -4.76 -7.50 7.82
CA LEU A 303 -5.11 -8.39 6.70
C LEU A 303 -4.46 -9.79 6.83
N GLY A 304 -3.77 -10.08 7.95
CA GLY A 304 -3.21 -11.39 8.24
C GLY A 304 -2.11 -11.86 7.30
N ASN A 305 -1.86 -13.17 7.28
CA ASN A 305 -0.91 -13.81 6.38
C ASN A 305 -1.55 -14.02 5.01
N PHE A 306 -1.13 -13.26 4.00
CA PHE A 306 -1.69 -13.41 2.65
C PHE A 306 -0.96 -14.48 1.84
N CYS A 307 0.35 -14.30 1.63
CA CYS A 307 1.19 -15.23 0.89
C CYS A 307 2.53 -15.37 1.60
N THR A 308 2.58 -16.25 2.60
CA THR A 308 3.73 -16.47 3.46
C THR A 308 4.16 -17.93 3.37
N TYR A 309 5.35 -18.17 2.80
CA TYR A 309 5.84 -19.53 2.55
C TYR A 309 6.95 -19.92 3.51
N GLY A 310 6.70 -20.94 4.33
CA GLY A 310 7.66 -21.45 5.31
C GLY A 310 7.95 -20.46 6.45
N GLY A 311 7.99 -20.93 7.68
CA GLY A 311 8.29 -20.09 8.85
C GLY A 311 7.12 -19.34 9.46
N PHE A 312 5.91 -19.46 8.93
CA PHE A 312 4.68 -18.88 9.49
C PHE A 312 3.74 -19.97 10.02
N ASN A 313 3.01 -19.64 11.08
CA ASN A 313 1.88 -20.46 11.52
C ASN A 313 0.68 -20.18 10.59
N LEU A 314 0.20 -21.21 9.90
CA LEU A 314 -0.94 -21.12 8.98
C LEU A 314 -2.14 -21.98 9.45
N ARG A 315 -2.19 -22.32 10.74
CA ARG A 315 -3.30 -23.13 11.31
C ARG A 315 -4.45 -22.22 11.73
N GLY A 316 -5.68 -22.70 11.45
CA GLY A 316 -6.91 -22.01 11.87
C GLY A 316 -6.97 -20.57 11.33
N VAL A 317 -7.24 -19.62 12.20
CA VAL A 317 -7.37 -18.18 11.83
C VAL A 317 -6.09 -17.56 11.26
N CYS A 318 -4.92 -18.16 11.49
CA CYS A 318 -3.66 -17.72 10.91
C CYS A 318 -3.51 -18.07 9.42
N GLY A 319 -4.31 -19.02 8.92
CA GLY A 319 -4.26 -19.49 7.53
C GLY A 319 -5.34 -18.89 6.64
N ILE A 320 -6.19 -18.02 7.14
CA ILE A 320 -7.25 -17.34 6.36
C ILE A 320 -6.96 -15.84 6.28
N SER A 321 -7.11 -15.26 5.09
CA SER A 321 -6.87 -13.84 4.87
C SER A 321 -7.74 -13.31 3.72
N PRO A 322 -8.03 -12.01 3.67
CA PRO A 322 -8.73 -11.41 2.55
C PRO A 322 -7.75 -10.92 1.47
N VAL A 323 -8.19 -10.90 0.21
CA VAL A 323 -7.86 -9.82 -0.70
C VAL A 323 -8.98 -8.80 -0.55
N LEU A 324 -8.64 -7.63 -0.04
CA LEU A 324 -9.61 -6.59 0.27
C LEU A 324 -9.70 -5.61 -0.90
N GLU A 325 -10.78 -5.70 -1.67
CA GLU A 325 -11.10 -4.74 -2.72
C GLU A 325 -11.76 -3.51 -2.10
N VAL A 326 -11.22 -2.33 -2.37
CA VAL A 326 -11.75 -1.05 -1.90
C VAL A 326 -11.88 -0.11 -3.08
N ARG A 327 -13.08 0.42 -3.30
CA ARG A 327 -13.31 1.49 -4.27
C ARG A 327 -13.42 2.81 -3.54
N VAL A 328 -12.62 3.78 -3.94
CA VAL A 328 -12.60 5.13 -3.37
C VAL A 328 -12.83 6.17 -4.44
N GLY A 329 -13.53 7.21 -4.08
CA GLY A 329 -13.76 8.37 -4.94
C GLY A 329 -12.59 9.37 -4.93
N PRO A 330 -12.71 10.47 -5.68
CA PRO A 330 -11.63 11.47 -5.82
C PRO A 330 -11.22 12.15 -4.51
N SER A 331 -12.13 12.23 -3.55
CA SER A 331 -11.86 12.78 -2.20
C SER A 331 -11.49 11.71 -1.18
N GLY A 332 -11.24 10.46 -1.63
CA GLY A 332 -10.87 9.34 -0.77
C GLY A 332 -12.05 8.69 -0.02
N GLN A 333 -13.28 9.14 -0.28
CA GLN A 333 -14.46 8.53 0.34
C GLN A 333 -14.67 7.10 -0.16
N PHE A 334 -15.09 6.23 0.75
CA PHE A 334 -15.45 4.86 0.44
C PHE A 334 -16.68 4.78 -0.47
N LEU A 335 -16.59 4.08 -1.58
CA LEU A 335 -17.65 3.87 -2.57
C LEU A 335 -18.10 2.42 -2.67
N GLY A 336 -17.63 1.54 -1.80
CA GLY A 336 -17.93 0.13 -1.80
C GLY A 336 -16.68 -0.72 -1.94
N GLY A 337 -16.85 -2.03 -1.93
CA GLY A 337 -15.75 -2.97 -2.05
C GLY A 337 -16.19 -4.42 -1.86
N ARG A 338 -15.22 -5.30 -1.75
CA ARG A 338 -15.45 -6.73 -1.54
C ARG A 338 -14.31 -7.38 -0.77
N VAL A 339 -14.66 -8.28 0.09
CA VAL A 339 -13.75 -9.24 0.72
C VAL A 339 -13.70 -10.47 -0.18
N HIS A 340 -12.60 -10.69 -0.89
CA HIS A 340 -12.34 -11.93 -1.59
C HIS A 340 -11.62 -12.88 -0.63
N ALA A 341 -12.25 -14.00 -0.32
CA ALA A 341 -11.71 -14.94 0.65
C ALA A 341 -10.55 -15.75 0.07
N THR A 342 -9.46 -15.82 0.83
CA THR A 342 -8.28 -16.63 0.52
C THR A 342 -7.84 -17.42 1.73
N ARG A 343 -7.05 -18.47 1.48
CA ARG A 343 -6.45 -19.30 2.51
C ARG A 343 -5.09 -19.81 2.10
N GLN A 344 -4.30 -20.17 3.08
CA GLN A 344 -3.06 -20.90 2.97
C GLN A 344 -3.07 -22.13 3.85
N GLU A 345 -2.42 -23.20 3.42
CA GLU A 345 -2.30 -24.45 4.16
C GLU A 345 -0.87 -24.99 4.09
N GLY A 346 -0.52 -25.85 5.03
CA GLY A 346 0.79 -26.49 5.05
C GLY A 346 1.94 -25.50 5.17
N ARG A 347 2.76 -25.38 4.14
CA ARG A 347 3.91 -24.48 4.11
C ARG A 347 3.60 -23.11 3.50
N GLY A 348 2.44 -22.90 2.95
CA GLY A 348 1.99 -21.66 2.33
C GLY A 348 1.67 -21.80 0.84
N GLY A 349 1.45 -20.67 0.20
CA GLY A 349 0.89 -20.54 -1.13
C GLY A 349 -0.61 -20.22 -1.06
N VAL A 350 -0.98 -19.05 -1.54
CA VAL A 350 -2.34 -18.54 -1.41
C VAL A 350 -3.29 -19.18 -2.41
N ARG A 351 -4.49 -19.53 -1.94
CA ARG A 351 -5.58 -20.10 -2.73
C ARG A 351 -6.87 -19.36 -2.48
N LEU A 352 -7.77 -19.38 -3.45
CA LEU A 352 -9.14 -18.91 -3.24
C LEU A 352 -9.87 -19.84 -2.25
N ASP A 353 -10.65 -19.24 -1.35
CA ASP A 353 -11.44 -19.97 -0.36
C ASP A 353 -12.93 -19.88 -0.68
N ALA A 354 -13.46 -20.88 -1.37
CA ALA A 354 -14.89 -20.95 -1.71
C ALA A 354 -15.81 -21.02 -0.48
N ALA A 355 -15.28 -21.46 0.69
CA ALA A 355 -16.06 -21.50 1.93
C ALA A 355 -16.24 -20.12 2.57
N GLY A 356 -15.42 -19.13 2.18
CA GLY A 356 -15.55 -17.77 2.69
C GLY A 356 -15.20 -17.63 4.16
N ALA A 357 -14.29 -18.45 4.68
CA ALA A 357 -13.98 -18.50 6.11
C ALA A 357 -13.57 -17.13 6.68
N VAL A 358 -12.74 -16.37 5.94
CA VAL A 358 -12.31 -15.04 6.39
C VAL A 358 -13.45 -14.02 6.37
N ILE A 359 -14.43 -14.16 5.47
CA ILE A 359 -15.62 -13.29 5.44
C ILE A 359 -16.42 -13.49 6.73
N ALA A 360 -16.66 -14.73 7.12
CA ALA A 360 -17.36 -15.05 8.37
C ALA A 360 -16.59 -14.52 9.59
N GLU A 361 -15.26 -14.68 9.60
CA GLU A 361 -14.40 -14.17 10.67
C GLU A 361 -14.41 -12.64 10.78
N ILE A 362 -14.29 -11.92 9.67
CA ILE A 362 -14.37 -10.44 9.66
C ILE A 362 -15.72 -9.99 10.22
N ARG A 363 -16.83 -10.60 9.77
CA ARG A 363 -18.17 -10.26 10.25
C ARG A 363 -18.33 -10.49 11.75
N ARG A 364 -17.81 -11.61 12.26
CA ARG A 364 -17.81 -11.94 13.68
C ARG A 364 -17.02 -10.91 14.49
N LEU A 365 -15.83 -10.56 14.03
CA LEU A 365 -14.96 -9.57 14.69
C LEU A 365 -15.55 -8.17 14.66
N MET A 366 -16.13 -7.74 13.54
CA MET A 366 -16.81 -6.44 13.45
C MET A 366 -17.96 -6.32 14.45
N ALA A 367 -18.79 -7.35 14.54
CA ALA A 367 -19.93 -7.38 15.47
C ALA A 367 -19.50 -7.31 16.95
N HIS A 368 -18.35 -7.89 17.29
CA HIS A 368 -17.84 -7.92 18.65
C HIS A 368 -17.01 -6.67 19.01
N ASP A 369 -16.07 -6.28 18.15
CA ASP A 369 -15.04 -5.31 18.49
C ASP A 369 -15.45 -3.87 18.17
N ILE A 370 -16.22 -3.68 17.09
CA ILE A 370 -16.61 -2.37 16.55
C ILE A 370 -18.07 -2.36 16.08
N PRO A 371 -19.05 -2.69 16.96
CA PRO A 371 -20.46 -2.74 16.59
C PRO A 371 -21.00 -1.37 16.11
N GLU A 372 -20.30 -0.29 16.45
CA GLU A 372 -20.61 1.08 16.04
C GLU A 372 -20.24 1.37 14.57
N THR A 373 -19.44 0.55 13.91
CA THR A 373 -19.00 0.82 12.51
C THR A 373 -20.20 1.01 11.58
N GLU A 374 -20.07 1.95 10.63
CA GLU A 374 -21.05 2.15 9.57
C GLU A 374 -20.88 1.13 8.40
N LEU A 375 -19.86 0.30 8.43
CA LEU A 375 -19.60 -0.72 7.42
C LEU A 375 -20.43 -1.97 7.67
N VAL A 376 -20.96 -2.53 6.59
CA VAL A 376 -21.57 -3.88 6.55
C VAL A 376 -20.78 -4.74 5.57
N VAL A 377 -20.33 -5.90 6.02
CA VAL A 377 -19.81 -6.96 5.15
C VAL A 377 -20.90 -8.00 5.00
N ARG A 378 -21.41 -8.20 3.78
CA ARG A 378 -22.42 -9.19 3.45
C ARG A 378 -21.84 -10.61 3.46
N ALA A 379 -22.69 -11.61 3.46
CA ALA A 379 -22.24 -13.01 3.50
C ALA A 379 -21.42 -13.43 2.27
N ASP A 380 -21.64 -12.78 1.14
CA ASP A 380 -20.89 -12.97 -0.11
C ASP A 380 -19.61 -12.11 -0.20
N GLY A 381 -19.28 -11.38 0.87
CA GLY A 381 -18.11 -10.51 0.97
C GLY A 381 -18.31 -9.09 0.48
N GLU A 382 -19.45 -8.72 -0.08
CA GLU A 382 -19.72 -7.34 -0.49
C GLU A 382 -19.67 -6.38 0.72
N MET A 383 -18.99 -5.25 0.54
CA MET A 383 -18.86 -4.19 1.54
C MET A 383 -19.67 -2.98 1.15
N VAL A 384 -20.61 -2.60 2.03
CA VAL A 384 -21.54 -1.47 1.83
C VAL A 384 -21.70 -0.67 3.12
N LEU A 385 -22.23 0.57 3.03
CA LEU A 385 -22.57 1.34 4.22
C LEU A 385 -23.95 0.96 4.75
N LYS A 386 -24.15 1.01 6.07
CA LYS A 386 -25.45 0.80 6.73
C LYS A 386 -26.55 1.70 6.16
N SER A 387 -26.22 2.95 5.83
CA SER A 387 -27.15 3.90 5.20
C SER A 387 -27.66 3.42 3.84
N TRP A 388 -26.83 2.78 3.03
CA TRP A 388 -27.22 2.25 1.72
C TRP A 388 -28.17 1.07 1.86
N VAL A 389 -27.91 0.17 2.82
CA VAL A 389 -28.80 -0.97 3.11
C VAL A 389 -30.18 -0.50 3.55
N LYS A 390 -30.26 0.55 4.37
CA LYS A 390 -31.54 1.15 4.78
C LYS A 390 -32.31 1.70 3.58
N SER A 391 -31.64 2.38 2.65
CA SER A 391 -32.25 2.91 1.43
C SER A 391 -32.75 1.80 0.50
N GLU A 392 -31.99 0.72 0.33
CA GLU A 392 -32.43 -0.44 -0.46
C GLU A 392 -33.69 -1.09 0.11
N ASN A 393 -33.79 -1.25 1.44
CA ASN A 393 -34.94 -1.82 2.10
C ASN A 393 -36.18 -0.90 1.96
N ALA A 394 -36.00 0.41 2.12
CA ALA A 394 -37.09 1.38 1.95
C ALA A 394 -37.67 1.38 0.53
N VAL A 395 -36.82 1.27 -0.50
CA VAL A 395 -37.25 1.14 -1.90
C VAL A 395 -38.01 -0.17 -2.13
N ARG A 396 -37.55 -1.27 -1.55
CA ARG A 396 -38.18 -2.59 -1.68
C ARG A 396 -39.55 -2.62 -1.01
N ASP A 397 -39.68 -2.04 0.19
CA ASP A 397 -40.96 -1.96 0.94
C ASP A 397 -41.98 -1.09 0.22
N SER A 398 -41.56 0.03 -0.39
CA SER A 398 -42.45 0.88 -1.18
C SER A 398 -42.93 0.22 -2.46
N ALA A 399 -42.11 -0.64 -3.07
CA ALA A 399 -42.49 -1.41 -4.27
C ALA A 399 -43.46 -2.57 -3.97
N GLN A 400 -43.56 -3.02 -2.73
CA GLN A 400 -44.42 -4.11 -2.29
C GLN A 400 -45.81 -3.62 -1.75
N GLN A 401 -46.03 -2.31 -1.59
CA GLN A 401 -47.34 -1.80 -1.23
C GLN A 401 -48.29 -1.92 -2.43
N PRO A 402 -49.43 -2.63 -2.29
CA PRO A 402 -50.40 -2.72 -3.37
C PRO A 402 -50.91 -1.33 -3.69
N GLN A 403 -50.90 -0.95 -4.98
CA GLN A 403 -51.60 0.24 -5.44
C GLN A 403 -53.08 0.05 -5.10
N VAL A 404 -53.56 0.77 -4.12
CA VAL A 404 -55.02 0.91 -3.88
C VAL A 404 -55.54 1.69 -5.06
N VAL A 405 -56.05 0.94 -6.08
CA VAL A 405 -56.82 1.53 -7.18
C VAL A 405 -58.15 1.99 -6.58
N GLN A 406 -58.33 3.31 -6.48
CA GLN A 406 -59.58 3.93 -6.17
C GLN A 406 -60.53 3.92 -7.37
#